data_5869fafdd408181a582fce481362cd37
#
_entry.id   5869fafdd408181a582fce481362cd37
#
_cell.length_a   1.000
_cell.length_b   1.000
_cell.length_c   1.000
_cell.angle_alpha   90.00
_cell.angle_beta   90.00
_cell.angle_gamma   90.00
#
_symmetry.space_group_name_H-M   'P 1'
#
loop_
_entity.id
_entity.type
_entity.pdbx_description
1 polymer ?
#
loop_
_entity_poly.entity_id
_entity_poly.type
_entity_poly.pdbx_seq_one_letter_code
_entity_poly.pdbx_strand_id
1 'polypeptide(L)'
;MFQKFLAISLILLNTMLWSSCERDLTDDPIPDAFFQDIRLDLSFPEYIRLRTDGGTYLIPDKGVRGIIVYRKSSGNFLAYEKNCSYHPNDACANVEVDSSNLFLTDFCCGSTFSFDEGLPTGGPAWRPLRRYRTFMTGFVLTITSESLNGM
;
A
#
# COMPACT_ATOMS: atom_id res chain seq x y z
N MET A 1 42.87 -3.06 42.67
CA MET A 1 42.47 -1.95 41.77
C MET A 1 42.05 -2.46 40.42
N PHE A 2 42.75 -3.39 39.81
CA PHE A 2 42.45 -4.00 38.50
C PHE A 2 41.06 -4.62 38.38
N GLN A 3 40.61 -5.33 39.43
CA GLN A 3 39.26 -6.02 39.43
C GLN A 3 38.09 -5.04 39.39
N LYS A 4 38.23 -3.84 39.96
CA LYS A 4 37.16 -2.80 39.90
C LYS A 4 37.08 -2.15 38.49
N PHE A 5 38.20 -1.98 37.78
CA PHE A 5 38.19 -1.47 36.41
C PHE A 5 37.55 -2.48 35.45
N LEU A 6 37.78 -3.79 35.64
CA LEU A 6 37.19 -4.83 34.81
C LEU A 6 35.64 -4.86 34.96
N ALA A 7 35.15 -4.73 36.22
CA ALA A 7 33.71 -4.70 36.48
C ALA A 7 33.04 -3.46 35.87
N ILE A 8 33.66 -2.29 35.96
CA ILE A 8 33.13 -1.04 35.36
C ILE A 8 33.11 -1.12 33.84
N SER A 9 34.15 -1.69 33.22
CA SER A 9 34.20 -1.90 31.78
C SER A 9 33.11 -2.86 31.27
N LEU A 10 32.84 -3.93 32.03
CA LEU A 10 31.79 -4.89 31.70
C LEU A 10 30.38 -4.29 31.80
N ILE A 11 30.16 -3.41 32.79
CA ILE A 11 28.88 -2.69 32.96
C ILE A 11 28.66 -1.70 31.83
N LEU A 12 29.68 -0.95 31.43
CA LEU A 12 29.61 -0.01 30.32
C LEU A 12 29.38 -0.69 28.97
N LEU A 13 29.94 -1.88 28.75
CA LEU A 13 29.73 -2.67 27.55
C LEU A 13 28.28 -3.20 27.47
N ASN A 14 27.67 -3.54 28.61
CA ASN A 14 26.29 -4.04 28.68
C ASN A 14 25.24 -2.94 28.42
N THR A 15 25.53 -1.66 28.68
CA THR A 15 24.60 -0.56 28.44
C THR A 15 24.51 -0.17 26.96
N MET A 16 25.49 -0.50 26.14
CA MET A 16 25.50 -0.21 24.69
C MET A 16 24.65 -1.19 23.85
N LEU A 17 24.25 -2.34 24.43
CA LEU A 17 23.49 -3.36 23.69
C LEU A 17 21.97 -3.13 23.66
N TRP A 18 21.46 -2.08 24.29
CA TRP A 18 20.03 -1.82 24.42
C TRP A 18 19.52 -0.68 23.52
N SER A 19 20.27 -0.31 22.49
CA SER A 19 19.73 0.51 21.40
C SER A 19 18.85 -0.37 20.52
N SER A 20 17.69 -0.76 21.04
CA SER A 20 16.60 -1.28 20.21
C SER A 20 16.15 -0.15 19.31
N CYS A 21 16.39 -0.28 18.03
CA CYS A 21 15.77 0.57 17.01
C CYS A 21 14.28 0.19 16.98
N GLU A 22 13.49 0.84 17.82
CA GLU A 22 12.05 0.67 17.87
C GLU A 22 11.49 1.29 16.57
N ARG A 23 10.84 0.45 15.76
CA ARG A 23 10.18 0.93 14.55
C ARG A 23 9.01 1.81 14.99
N ASP A 24 8.99 3.06 14.55
CA ASP A 24 7.84 3.92 14.77
C ASP A 24 6.65 3.39 13.95
N LEU A 25 5.68 2.83 14.65
CA LEU A 25 4.43 2.30 14.08
C LEU A 25 3.25 3.25 14.31
N THR A 26 3.51 4.50 14.71
CA THR A 26 2.49 5.51 15.02
C THR A 26 2.14 6.37 13.81
N ASP A 27 1.94 5.74 12.66
CA ASP A 27 1.49 6.44 11.47
C ASP A 27 0.11 7.07 11.66
N ASP A 28 -0.07 8.23 11.04
CA ASP A 28 -1.38 8.87 10.91
C ASP A 28 -2.40 7.92 10.25
N PRO A 29 -3.70 8.03 10.58
CA PRO A 29 -4.72 7.24 9.92
C PRO A 29 -4.72 7.52 8.41
N ILE A 30 -4.88 6.47 7.61
CA ILE A 30 -5.02 6.63 6.16
C ILE A 30 -6.34 7.39 5.91
N PRO A 31 -6.30 8.53 5.19
CA PRO A 31 -7.50 9.33 4.96
C PRO A 31 -8.62 8.54 4.32
N ASP A 32 -9.86 8.77 4.75
CA ASP A 32 -11.03 8.17 4.13
C ASP A 32 -11.40 8.94 2.85
N ALA A 33 -11.78 8.21 1.82
CA ALA A 33 -12.32 8.78 0.59
C ALA A 33 -13.74 8.29 0.38
N PHE A 34 -14.65 9.23 0.18
CA PHE A 34 -16.04 8.95 -0.16
C PHE A 34 -16.28 9.33 -1.62
N PHE A 35 -16.71 8.37 -2.41
CA PHE A 35 -17.08 8.57 -3.81
C PHE A 35 -18.30 7.70 -4.15
N GLN A 36 -19.04 8.11 -5.17
CA GLN A 36 -20.11 7.29 -5.73
C GLN A 36 -19.53 6.05 -6.41
N ASP A 37 -20.30 4.98 -6.44
CA ASP A 37 -19.89 3.74 -7.09
C ASP A 37 -19.34 3.99 -8.50
N ILE A 38 -18.12 3.54 -8.73
CA ILE A 38 -17.45 3.62 -10.03
C ILE A 38 -17.84 2.38 -10.80
N ARG A 39 -18.31 2.56 -12.03
CA ARG A 39 -18.71 1.47 -12.92
C ARG A 39 -17.86 1.50 -14.18
N LEU A 40 -17.06 0.47 -14.38
CA LEU A 40 -16.21 0.29 -15.55
C LEU A 40 -16.79 -0.85 -16.40
N ASP A 41 -17.29 -0.51 -17.59
CA ASP A 41 -17.71 -1.53 -18.55
C ASP A 41 -16.49 -2.02 -19.33
N LEU A 42 -16.02 -3.20 -18.98
CA LEU A 42 -14.81 -3.79 -19.58
C LEU A 42 -14.97 -4.16 -21.05
N SER A 43 -16.16 -3.97 -21.66
CA SER A 43 -16.32 -4.10 -23.11
C SER A 43 -15.72 -2.93 -23.88
N PHE A 44 -15.56 -1.75 -23.26
CA PHE A 44 -14.95 -0.59 -23.89
C PHE A 44 -13.44 -0.75 -24.09
N PRO A 45 -12.88 -0.24 -25.22
CA PRO A 45 -11.45 -0.37 -25.54
C PRO A 45 -10.50 0.25 -24.51
N GLU A 46 -10.95 1.30 -23.81
CA GLU A 46 -10.15 2.00 -22.79
C GLU A 46 -9.73 1.08 -21.62
N TYR A 47 -10.52 0.04 -21.34
CA TYR A 47 -10.26 -0.93 -20.27
C TYR A 47 -9.58 -2.22 -20.79
N ILE A 48 -9.01 -2.21 -21.98
CA ILE A 48 -8.43 -3.41 -22.60
C ILE A 48 -7.37 -4.07 -21.72
N ARG A 49 -6.62 -3.29 -20.96
CA ARG A 49 -5.60 -3.81 -20.03
C ARG A 49 -6.21 -4.66 -18.92
N LEU A 50 -7.44 -4.34 -18.49
CA LEU A 50 -8.17 -5.12 -17.49
C LEU A 50 -8.81 -6.41 -18.03
N ARG A 51 -8.65 -6.72 -19.30
CA ARG A 51 -9.10 -7.99 -19.91
C ARG A 51 -8.08 -9.11 -19.76
N THR A 52 -6.83 -8.77 -19.39
CA THR A 52 -5.74 -9.73 -19.21
C THR A 52 -5.33 -9.77 -17.75
N ASP A 53 -5.08 -10.96 -17.22
CA ASP A 53 -4.58 -11.14 -15.86
C ASP A 53 -3.25 -10.41 -15.68
N GLY A 54 -3.06 -9.75 -14.55
CA GLY A 54 -1.94 -8.85 -14.31
C GLY A 54 -2.14 -7.43 -14.86
N GLY A 55 -3.22 -7.17 -15.60
CA GLY A 55 -3.50 -5.83 -16.15
C GLY A 55 -3.89 -4.84 -15.06
N THR A 56 -3.48 -3.58 -15.28
CA THR A 56 -3.74 -2.47 -14.37
C THR A 56 -4.45 -1.32 -15.08
N TYR A 57 -5.25 -0.56 -14.32
CA TYR A 57 -5.89 0.66 -14.79
C TYR A 57 -5.90 1.71 -13.67
N LEU A 58 -5.61 2.96 -14.02
CA LEU A 58 -5.60 4.07 -13.08
C LEU A 58 -6.87 4.92 -13.21
N ILE A 59 -7.54 5.17 -12.10
CA ILE A 59 -8.63 6.13 -11.97
C ILE A 59 -8.10 7.33 -11.17
N PRO A 60 -7.76 8.47 -11.82
CA PRO A 60 -7.00 9.53 -11.17
C PRO A 60 -7.82 10.43 -10.23
N ASP A 61 -9.13 10.55 -10.47
CA ASP A 61 -10.02 11.55 -9.84
C ASP A 61 -10.95 10.96 -8.79
N LYS A 62 -10.67 9.76 -8.30
CA LYS A 62 -11.40 9.09 -7.23
C LYS A 62 -10.45 8.63 -6.15
N GLY A 63 -10.99 8.35 -4.96
CA GLY A 63 -10.14 8.09 -3.81
C GLY A 63 -9.55 9.38 -3.22
N VAL A 64 -8.48 9.25 -2.47
CA VAL A 64 -7.70 10.38 -1.92
C VAL A 64 -6.73 10.91 -2.97
N ARG A 65 -6.01 10.01 -3.66
CA ARG A 65 -4.97 10.34 -4.67
C ARG A 65 -5.13 9.59 -5.98
N GLY A 66 -6.23 8.88 -6.16
CA GLY A 66 -6.49 8.00 -7.29
C GLY A 66 -6.64 6.55 -6.84
N ILE A 67 -7.17 5.72 -7.72
CA ILE A 67 -7.38 4.29 -7.47
C ILE A 67 -6.66 3.49 -8.54
N ILE A 68 -5.83 2.53 -8.11
CA ILE A 68 -5.21 1.55 -9.00
C ILE A 68 -6.08 0.30 -9.00
N VAL A 69 -6.64 -0.03 -10.16
CA VAL A 69 -7.37 -1.27 -10.37
C VAL A 69 -6.42 -2.30 -10.94
N TYR A 70 -6.41 -3.49 -10.38
CA TYR A 70 -5.60 -4.63 -10.79
C TYR A 70 -6.46 -5.85 -11.05
N ARG A 71 -6.27 -6.51 -12.18
CA ARG A 71 -6.91 -7.80 -12.46
C ARG A 71 -6.01 -8.94 -11.98
N LYS A 72 -6.40 -9.60 -10.90
CA LYS A 72 -5.68 -10.76 -10.37
C LYS A 72 -5.91 -12.01 -11.23
N SER A 73 -7.16 -12.25 -11.63
CA SER A 73 -7.58 -13.37 -12.47
C SER A 73 -8.96 -13.09 -13.07
N SER A 74 -9.46 -13.98 -13.90
CA SER A 74 -10.81 -13.86 -14.48
C SER A 74 -11.87 -13.63 -13.40
N GLY A 75 -12.58 -12.51 -13.50
CA GLY A 75 -13.63 -12.10 -12.54
C GLY A 75 -13.12 -11.61 -11.18
N ASN A 76 -11.81 -11.63 -10.92
CA ASN A 76 -11.23 -11.17 -9.65
C ASN A 76 -10.40 -9.92 -9.86
N PHE A 77 -10.92 -8.79 -9.33
CA PHE A 77 -10.29 -7.48 -9.43
C PHE A 77 -10.02 -6.94 -8.03
N LEU A 78 -8.91 -6.24 -7.89
CA LEU A 78 -8.51 -5.55 -6.68
C LEU A 78 -8.40 -4.05 -7.00
N ALA A 79 -8.83 -3.21 -6.08
CA ALA A 79 -8.78 -1.76 -6.23
C ALA A 79 -8.10 -1.14 -5.02
N TYR A 80 -6.97 -0.49 -5.24
CA TYR A 80 -6.14 0.11 -4.20
C TYR A 80 -6.17 1.63 -4.27
N GLU A 81 -6.29 2.26 -3.11
CA GLU A 81 -6.01 3.68 -2.97
C GLU A 81 -4.54 3.98 -3.29
N LYS A 82 -4.30 5.01 -4.09
CA LYS A 82 -2.94 5.46 -4.40
C LYS A 82 -2.25 6.18 -3.24
N ASN A 83 -2.98 6.63 -2.25
CA ASN A 83 -2.37 7.23 -1.08
C ASN A 83 -1.58 6.17 -0.31
N CYS A 84 -0.29 6.42 -0.09
CA CYS A 84 0.58 5.49 0.63
C CYS A 84 0.09 5.29 2.06
N SER A 85 0.25 4.08 2.57
CA SER A 85 -0.08 3.77 3.96
C SER A 85 0.97 4.25 4.96
N TYR A 86 2.18 4.62 4.51
CA TYR A 86 3.23 5.21 5.31
C TYR A 86 3.23 6.73 5.16
N HIS A 87 3.14 7.47 6.28
CA HIS A 87 3.01 8.93 6.30
C HIS A 87 1.98 9.47 5.28
N PRO A 88 0.71 9.02 5.38
CA PRO A 88 -0.30 9.24 4.33
C PRO A 88 -0.62 10.72 4.07
N ASN A 89 -0.29 11.61 5.01
CA ASN A 89 -0.51 13.05 4.90
C ASN A 89 0.62 13.77 4.14
N ASP A 90 1.74 13.12 3.88
CA ASP A 90 2.82 13.71 3.11
C ASP A 90 2.38 13.99 1.67
N ALA A 91 2.76 15.14 1.13
CA ALA A 91 2.35 15.56 -0.21
C ALA A 91 2.80 14.58 -1.30
N CYS A 92 3.92 13.90 -1.10
CA CYS A 92 4.51 12.94 -2.02
C CYS A 92 4.06 11.48 -1.78
N ALA A 93 3.30 11.17 -0.70
CA ALA A 93 2.85 9.82 -0.36
C ALA A 93 1.90 9.27 -1.43
N ASN A 94 2.46 8.76 -2.51
CA ASN A 94 1.74 8.37 -3.72
C ASN A 94 2.31 7.08 -4.31
N VAL A 95 1.47 6.06 -4.33
CA VAL A 95 1.82 4.74 -4.85
C VAL A 95 1.56 4.67 -6.35
N GLU A 96 2.47 4.03 -7.06
CA GLU A 96 2.38 3.81 -8.50
C GLU A 96 2.67 2.34 -8.83
N VAL A 97 2.25 1.94 -10.02
CA VAL A 97 2.64 0.64 -10.59
C VAL A 97 4.09 0.74 -11.01
N ASP A 98 4.96 -0.14 -10.49
CA ASP A 98 6.35 -0.20 -10.91
C ASP A 98 6.48 -0.50 -12.40
N SER A 99 7.54 -0.02 -13.03
CA SER A 99 7.79 -0.19 -14.46
C SER A 99 7.88 -1.66 -14.90
N SER A 100 8.24 -2.55 -13.99
CA SER A 100 8.23 -4.01 -14.22
C SER A 100 6.83 -4.62 -14.24
N ASN A 101 5.81 -3.87 -13.74
CA ASN A 101 4.44 -4.34 -13.52
C ASN A 101 4.32 -5.55 -12.58
N LEU A 102 5.27 -5.71 -11.64
CA LEU A 102 5.31 -6.82 -10.69
C LEU A 102 4.87 -6.43 -9.28
N PHE A 103 4.95 -5.16 -8.93
CA PHE A 103 4.61 -4.63 -7.60
C PHE A 103 4.19 -3.16 -7.69
N LEU A 104 3.69 -2.65 -6.58
CA LEU A 104 3.39 -1.23 -6.41
C LEU A 104 4.53 -0.58 -5.62
N THR A 105 4.86 0.68 -5.91
CA THR A 105 5.95 1.40 -5.25
C THR A 105 5.56 2.82 -4.91
N ASP A 106 6.03 3.31 -3.77
CA ASP A 106 6.01 4.72 -3.40
C ASP A 106 7.45 5.27 -3.48
N PHE A 107 7.69 6.15 -4.43
CA PHE A 107 9.01 6.77 -4.62
C PHE A 107 9.36 7.81 -3.53
N CYS A 108 8.38 8.25 -2.73
CA CYS A 108 8.61 9.19 -1.63
C CYS A 108 9.34 8.52 -0.46
N CYS A 109 8.86 7.37 -0.03
CA CYS A 109 9.42 6.66 1.11
C CYS A 109 10.19 5.38 0.73
N GLY A 110 10.14 4.96 -0.54
CA GLY A 110 10.78 3.73 -1.02
C GLY A 110 10.04 2.45 -0.61
N SER A 111 8.81 2.54 -0.13
CA SER A 111 8.01 1.36 0.18
C SER A 111 7.51 0.68 -1.08
N THR A 112 7.47 -0.66 -1.02
CA THR A 112 6.90 -1.49 -2.08
C THR A 112 5.77 -2.36 -1.53
N PHE A 113 4.79 -2.67 -2.39
CA PHE A 113 3.59 -3.41 -2.00
C PHE A 113 3.25 -4.49 -3.03
N SER A 114 2.70 -5.61 -2.56
CA SER A 114 2.21 -6.67 -3.44
C SER A 114 0.91 -6.29 -4.12
N PHE A 115 0.68 -6.79 -5.34
CA PHE A 115 -0.63 -6.67 -5.98
C PHE A 115 -1.71 -7.54 -5.33
N ASP A 116 -1.34 -8.63 -4.65
CA ASP A 116 -2.30 -9.62 -4.18
C ASP A 116 -3.20 -9.11 -3.07
N GLU A 117 -2.63 -8.39 -2.09
CA GLU A 117 -3.37 -7.89 -0.93
C GLU A 117 -2.98 -6.48 -0.55
N GLY A 118 -2.11 -5.83 -1.34
CA GLY A 118 -1.56 -4.52 -1.02
C GLY A 118 -0.64 -4.53 0.20
N LEU A 119 -0.12 -5.71 0.57
CA LEU A 119 0.78 -5.84 1.71
C LEU A 119 2.15 -5.23 1.40
N PRO A 120 2.78 -4.56 2.38
CA PRO A 120 4.13 -4.06 2.20
C PRO A 120 5.12 -5.22 2.03
N THR A 121 5.99 -5.10 1.04
CA THR A 121 7.03 -6.08 0.69
C THR A 121 8.44 -5.53 0.87
N GLY A 122 8.58 -4.22 1.08
CA GLY A 122 9.84 -3.54 1.34
C GLY A 122 9.64 -2.09 1.73
N GLY A 123 10.71 -1.48 2.25
CA GLY A 123 10.67 -0.10 2.73
C GLY A 123 10.11 0.05 4.14
N PRO A 124 9.79 1.28 4.57
CA PRO A 124 9.36 1.55 5.94
C PRO A 124 7.87 1.26 6.20
N ALA A 125 7.01 1.15 5.16
CA ALA A 125 5.59 0.86 5.35
C ALA A 125 5.40 -0.47 6.08
N TRP A 126 4.49 -0.48 7.05
CA TRP A 126 4.14 -1.65 7.85
C TRP A 126 2.66 -2.02 7.73
N ARG A 127 1.83 -1.11 7.21
CA ARG A 127 0.39 -1.33 6.96
C ARG A 127 0.14 -1.63 5.48
N PRO A 128 -0.89 -2.44 5.15
CA PRO A 128 -1.31 -2.62 3.76
C PRO A 128 -1.87 -1.30 3.17
N LEU A 129 -1.89 -1.23 1.86
CA LEU A 129 -2.65 -0.19 1.16
C LEU A 129 -4.14 -0.34 1.44
N ARG A 130 -4.87 0.78 1.46
CA ARG A 130 -6.32 0.75 1.53
C ARG A 130 -6.88 0.08 0.29
N ARG A 131 -7.74 -0.93 0.48
CA ARG A 131 -8.38 -1.68 -0.59
C ARG A 131 -9.88 -1.43 -0.58
N TYR A 132 -10.41 -1.05 -1.73
CA TYR A 132 -11.84 -0.84 -1.96
C TYR A 132 -12.52 -2.13 -2.36
N ARG A 133 -13.82 -2.25 -2.03
CA ARG A 133 -14.62 -3.40 -2.44
C ARG A 133 -14.88 -3.35 -3.94
N THR A 134 -14.74 -4.50 -4.59
CA THR A 134 -14.99 -4.70 -6.02
C THR A 134 -15.95 -5.86 -6.25
N PHE A 135 -16.79 -5.75 -7.26
CA PHE A 135 -17.61 -6.87 -7.73
C PHE A 135 -17.93 -6.75 -9.22
N MET A 136 -18.09 -7.90 -9.87
CA MET A 136 -18.41 -7.99 -11.28
C MET A 136 -19.88 -8.36 -11.50
N THR A 137 -20.53 -7.69 -12.46
CA THR A 137 -21.86 -8.07 -12.98
C THR A 137 -21.80 -8.04 -14.50
N GLY A 138 -21.76 -9.22 -15.11
CA GLY A 138 -21.50 -9.33 -16.56
C GLY A 138 -20.14 -8.77 -16.89
N PHE A 139 -20.07 -7.75 -17.75
CA PHE A 139 -18.84 -7.05 -18.12
C PHE A 139 -18.58 -5.78 -17.30
N VAL A 140 -19.44 -5.45 -16.34
CA VAL A 140 -19.31 -4.23 -15.54
C VAL A 140 -18.62 -4.54 -14.22
N LEU A 141 -17.41 -3.98 -14.03
CA LEU A 141 -16.73 -3.92 -12.76
C LEU A 141 -17.25 -2.73 -11.97
N THR A 142 -17.75 -2.96 -10.76
CA THR A 142 -18.16 -1.92 -9.83
C THR A 142 -17.16 -1.84 -8.67
N ILE A 143 -16.78 -0.61 -8.32
CA ILE A 143 -15.88 -0.30 -7.19
C ILE A 143 -16.65 0.65 -6.26
N THR A 144 -16.74 0.30 -4.98
CA THR A 144 -17.41 1.13 -3.97
C THR A 144 -16.41 1.80 -3.06
N SER A 145 -16.77 2.91 -2.42
CA SER A 145 -15.93 3.60 -1.44
C SER A 145 -15.77 2.81 -0.13
N GLU A 146 -16.45 1.68 0.02
CA GLU A 146 -16.27 0.82 1.19
C GLU A 146 -14.88 0.20 1.21
N SER A 147 -14.13 0.48 2.28
CA SER A 147 -12.80 -0.10 2.50
C SER A 147 -12.91 -1.50 3.10
N LEU A 148 -12.14 -2.45 2.57
CA LEU A 148 -12.07 -3.83 3.07
C LEU A 148 -11.08 -4.01 4.21
N ASN A 149 -10.18 -3.07 4.41
CA ASN A 149 -9.15 -3.05 5.46
C ASN A 149 -9.14 -1.71 6.21
N GLY A 150 -10.31 -1.14 6.42
CA GLY A 150 -10.51 0.01 7.28
C GLY A 150 -10.36 -0.40 8.75
N MET A 151 -9.31 0.04 9.37
CA MET A 151 -9.21 0.29 10.81
C MET A 151 -8.74 1.71 10.99
#